data_ce7c7ff8394816d3bc664d000f7d85ca
#
_entry.id   ce7c7ff8394816d3bc664d000f7d85ca
#
_cell.length_a   1.000
_cell.length_b   1.000
_cell.length_c   1.000
_cell.angle_alpha   90.00
_cell.angle_beta   90.00
_cell.angle_gamma   90.00
#
_symmetry.space_group_name_H-M   'P 1'
#
loop_
_entity.id
_entity.type
_entity.pdbx_description
1 polymer ?
#
loop_
_entity_poly.entity_id
_entity_poly.type
_entity_poly.pdbx_seq_one_letter_code
_entity_poly.pdbx_strand_id
1 'polypeptide(L)'
;MNELIMPHNAGVKRVLESMKEVLALYKNVTGNYRPLLDGERYLTDREVAEILKVSRRTLQEYRNDRVLPYILLGGKVLYRESDLERVLESFYHPAH
;
A
#
# COMPACT_ATOMS: atom_id res chain seq x y z
N MET A 1 -18.81 -16.89 -24.77
CA MET A 1 -18.52 -16.33 -24.56
C MET A 1 -18.16 -16.03 -24.70
N ASN A 2 -18.22 -15.88 -24.65
CA ASN A 2 -17.82 -15.37 -24.69
C ASN A 2 -17.71 -14.75 -24.14
N GLU A 3 -17.67 -14.50 -23.92
CA GLU A 3 -17.67 -13.67 -23.34
C GLU A 3 -16.72 -13.56 -22.55
N LEU A 4 -15.73 -13.72 -22.65
CA LEU A 4 -14.85 -13.58 -21.96
C LEU A 4 -13.81 -13.31 -22.41
N ILE A 5 -13.13 -13.06 -22.58
CA ILE A 5 -12.10 -12.95 -22.91
C ILE A 5 -11.52 -11.79 -23.24
N MET A 6 -11.79 -10.91 -23.81
CA MET A 6 -11.23 -9.65 -24.03
C MET A 6 -11.42 -8.80 -22.81
N PRO A 7 -10.50 -7.89 -22.52
CA PRO A 7 -10.60 -7.05 -21.33
C PRO A 7 -11.90 -6.27 -21.29
N HIS A 8 -12.37 -5.88 -22.41
CA HIS A 8 -13.64 -5.17 -22.45
C HIS A 8 -14.78 -6.13 -22.60
N ASN A 9 -14.48 -7.39 -22.55
CA ASN A 9 -15.48 -8.43 -22.64
C ASN A 9 -16.45 -8.36 -21.46
N ALA A 10 -17.71 -8.53 -21.71
CA ALA A 10 -18.72 -8.43 -20.65
C ALA A 10 -18.47 -9.43 -19.54
N GLY A 11 -17.95 -10.60 -19.86
CA GLY A 11 -17.67 -11.59 -18.84
C GLY A 11 -16.61 -11.14 -17.88
N VAL A 12 -15.52 -10.60 -18.39
CA VAL A 12 -14.45 -10.10 -17.55
C VAL A 12 -14.94 -8.95 -16.69
N LYS A 13 -15.68 -8.05 -17.31
CA LYS A 13 -16.20 -6.90 -16.60
C LYS A 13 -17.11 -7.33 -15.46
N ARG A 14 -17.93 -8.34 -15.71
CA ARG A 14 -18.83 -8.84 -14.69
C ARG A 14 -18.09 -9.46 -13.52
N VAL A 15 -17.01 -10.17 -13.80
CA VAL A 15 -16.20 -10.75 -12.75
C VAL A 15 -15.60 -9.66 -11.86
N LEU A 16 -15.09 -8.61 -12.48
CA LEU A 16 -14.54 -7.51 -11.70
C LEU A 16 -15.59 -6.84 -10.85
N GLU A 17 -16.78 -6.66 -11.39
CA GLU A 17 -17.85 -6.05 -10.62
C GLU A 17 -18.29 -6.93 -9.48
N SER A 18 -18.33 -8.25 -9.70
CA SER A 18 -18.67 -9.18 -8.63
C SER A 18 -17.65 -9.11 -7.50
N MET A 19 -16.38 -9.02 -7.85
CA MET A 19 -15.35 -8.91 -6.83
C MET A 19 -15.50 -7.63 -6.02
N LYS A 20 -15.86 -6.54 -6.68
CA LYS A 20 -16.08 -5.29 -5.97
C LYS A 20 -17.28 -5.42 -5.03
N GLU A 21 -18.33 -6.10 -5.47
CA GLU A 21 -19.51 -6.31 -4.63
C GLU A 21 -19.19 -7.15 -3.42
N VAL A 22 -18.39 -8.19 -3.61
CA VAL A 22 -17.98 -9.03 -2.48
C VAL A 22 -17.20 -8.23 -1.46
N LEU A 23 -16.28 -7.41 -1.93
CA LEU A 23 -15.51 -6.56 -1.03
C LEU A 23 -16.42 -5.58 -0.29
N ALA A 24 -17.38 -5.01 -1.00
CA ALA A 24 -18.30 -4.07 -0.38
C ALA A 24 -19.15 -4.76 0.70
N LEU A 25 -19.60 -5.98 0.42
CA LEU A 25 -20.36 -6.73 1.40
C LEU A 25 -19.51 -7.07 2.62
N TYR A 26 -18.27 -7.46 2.38
CA TYR A 26 -17.36 -7.77 3.46
C TYR A 26 -17.19 -6.56 4.37
N LYS A 27 -17.01 -5.41 3.78
CA LYS A 27 -16.86 -4.18 4.54
C LYS A 27 -18.12 -3.84 5.33
N ASN A 28 -19.28 -4.09 4.72
CA ASN A 28 -20.53 -3.83 5.41
C ASN A 28 -20.74 -4.78 6.57
N VAL A 29 -20.31 -6.03 6.41
CA VAL A 29 -20.43 -7.01 7.47
C VAL A 29 -19.66 -6.58 8.70
N THR A 30 -18.55 -5.87 8.50
CA THR A 30 -17.77 -5.37 9.63
C THR A 30 -18.37 -4.09 10.21
N GLY A 31 -19.59 -3.75 9.82
CA GLY A 31 -20.31 -2.65 10.46
C GLY A 31 -19.86 -1.28 9.99
N ASN A 32 -20.37 -0.85 8.86
CA ASN A 32 -20.04 0.48 8.36
C ASN A 32 -18.53 0.64 8.25
N TYR A 33 -17.96 -0.23 7.47
CA TYR A 33 -16.53 -0.21 7.27
C TYR A 33 -16.05 1.20 6.95
N ARG A 34 -15.05 1.60 7.65
CA ARG A 34 -14.43 2.89 7.42
C ARG A 34 -12.93 2.67 7.57
N PRO A 35 -12.14 2.98 6.56
CA PRO A 35 -10.69 2.76 6.67
C PRO A 35 -10.16 3.53 7.88
N LEU A 36 -9.41 2.85 8.70
CA LEU A 36 -8.75 3.49 9.81
C LEU A 36 -7.77 4.51 9.27
N LEU A 37 -7.73 5.67 9.91
CA LEU A 37 -6.73 6.67 9.60
C LEU A 37 -6.78 7.05 8.12
N ASP A 38 -8.01 7.18 7.59
CA ASP A 38 -8.23 7.56 6.20
C ASP A 38 -7.63 6.57 5.22
N GLY A 39 -7.61 5.30 5.61
CA GLY A 39 -7.08 4.26 4.75
C GLY A 39 -5.57 4.16 4.78
N GLU A 40 -4.93 4.96 5.61
CA GLU A 40 -3.49 4.93 5.69
C GLU A 40 -3.02 3.65 6.40
N ARG A 41 -1.99 3.04 5.87
CA ARG A 41 -1.36 1.91 6.53
C ARG A 41 -0.07 2.37 7.16
N TYR A 42 0.18 1.85 8.35
CA TYR A 42 1.39 2.16 9.08
C TYR A 42 2.26 0.92 9.16
N LEU A 43 3.50 1.05 8.78
CA LEU A 43 4.42 -0.06 8.71
C LEU A 43 5.50 0.10 9.75
N THR A 44 5.93 -1.03 10.29
CA THR A 44 7.03 -1.01 11.25
C THR A 44 8.35 -0.91 10.53
N ASP A 45 9.39 -0.59 11.31
CA ASP A 45 10.75 -0.54 10.80
C ASP A 45 11.13 -1.86 10.12
N ARG A 46 10.77 -2.97 10.75
CA ARG A 46 11.08 -4.27 10.22
C ARG A 46 10.37 -4.54 8.90
N GLU A 47 9.09 -4.16 8.83
CA GLU A 47 8.32 -4.38 7.61
C GLU A 47 8.88 -3.58 6.45
N VAL A 48 9.25 -2.32 6.71
CA VAL A 48 9.82 -1.48 5.65
C VAL A 48 11.18 -2.02 5.22
N ALA A 49 11.98 -2.49 6.17
CA ALA A 49 13.27 -3.07 5.82
C ALA A 49 13.08 -4.26 4.87
N GLU A 50 12.08 -5.08 5.13
CA GLU A 50 11.81 -6.23 4.27
C GLU A 50 11.30 -5.80 2.90
N ILE A 51 10.44 -4.80 2.88
CA ILE A 51 9.89 -4.32 1.61
C ILE A 51 10.98 -3.72 0.75
N LEU A 52 11.82 -2.89 1.32
CA LEU A 52 12.88 -2.22 0.57
C LEU A 52 14.12 -3.09 0.41
N LYS A 53 14.17 -4.20 1.13
CA LYS A 53 15.30 -5.14 1.08
C LYS A 53 16.59 -4.47 1.48
N VAL A 54 16.52 -3.71 2.57
CA VAL A 54 17.68 -3.07 3.15
C VAL A 54 17.75 -3.42 4.62
N SER A 55 18.90 -3.15 5.22
CA SER A 55 19.07 -3.41 6.64
C SER A 55 18.35 -2.33 7.43
N ARG A 56 18.05 -2.64 8.69
CA ARG A 56 17.43 -1.65 9.56
C ARG A 56 18.38 -0.49 9.83
N ARG A 57 19.67 -0.76 9.80
CA ARG A 57 20.66 0.30 9.93
C ARG A 57 20.59 1.26 8.77
N THR A 58 20.41 0.73 7.57
CA THR A 58 20.27 1.57 6.39
C THR A 58 19.00 2.42 6.49
N LEU A 59 17.93 1.86 7.03
CA LEU A 59 16.72 2.63 7.25
C LEU A 59 16.97 3.77 8.23
N GLN A 60 17.72 3.51 9.27
CA GLN A 60 18.04 4.55 10.23
C GLN A 60 18.82 5.68 9.56
N GLU A 61 19.73 5.33 8.66
CA GLU A 61 20.45 6.34 7.91
C GLU A 61 19.52 7.16 7.03
N TYR A 62 18.56 6.50 6.40
CA TYR A 62 17.56 7.20 5.60
C TYR A 62 16.75 8.18 6.44
N ARG A 63 16.39 7.79 7.66
CA ARG A 63 15.69 8.69 8.55
C ARG A 63 16.57 9.86 8.95
N ASN A 64 17.80 9.59 9.28
CA ASN A 64 18.74 10.64 9.69
C ASN A 64 18.99 11.64 8.57
N ASP A 65 19.04 11.15 7.35
CA ASP A 65 19.28 11.99 6.18
C ASP A 65 18.00 12.64 5.66
N ARG A 66 16.89 12.40 6.35
CA ARG A 66 15.58 12.96 5.98
C ARG A 66 15.13 12.52 4.60
N VAL A 67 15.57 11.34 4.20
CA VAL A 67 15.13 10.75 2.94
C VAL A 67 13.76 10.12 3.11
N LEU A 68 13.53 9.53 4.28
CA LEU A 68 12.32 8.74 4.53
C LEU A 68 11.59 9.31 5.75
N PRO A 69 10.41 9.89 5.54
CA PRO A 69 9.61 10.38 6.67
C PRO A 69 9.19 9.25 7.58
N TYR A 70 9.05 9.55 8.84
CA TYR A 70 8.67 8.53 9.82
C TYR A 70 7.92 9.18 10.98
N ILE A 71 7.30 8.31 11.78
CA ILE A 71 6.60 8.73 12.98
C ILE A 71 7.28 8.07 14.15
N LEU A 72 7.60 8.85 15.17
CA LEU A 72 8.17 8.31 16.38
C LEU A 72 7.08 8.29 17.44
N LEU A 73 6.69 7.09 17.83
CA LEU A 73 5.60 6.92 18.79
C LEU A 73 6.11 6.11 19.97
N GLY A 74 6.45 6.79 21.05
CA GLY A 74 6.87 6.09 22.26
C GLY A 74 8.06 5.17 22.05
N GLY A 75 9.05 5.62 21.32
CA GLY A 75 10.22 4.80 21.05
C GLY A 75 10.06 3.83 19.91
N LYS A 76 8.89 3.79 19.32
CA LYS A 76 8.60 2.93 18.19
C LYS A 76 8.56 3.75 16.92
N VAL A 77 9.17 3.25 15.86
CA VAL A 77 9.20 3.95 14.58
C VAL A 77 8.16 3.34 13.66
N LEU A 78 7.35 4.19 13.09
CA LEU A 78 6.34 3.79 12.11
C LEU A 78 6.50 4.60 10.84
N TYR A 79 6.13 4.01 9.72
CA TYR A 79 6.20 4.67 8.43
C TYR A 79 4.83 4.62 7.78
N ARG A 80 4.41 5.70 7.17
CA ARG A 80 3.17 5.70 6.42
C ARG A 80 3.41 5.11 5.05
N GLU A 81 2.52 4.23 4.63
CA GLU A 81 2.66 3.59 3.33
C GLU A 81 2.68 4.63 2.21
N SER A 82 1.87 5.67 2.33
CA SER A 82 1.81 6.70 1.31
C SER A 82 3.13 7.46 1.20
N ASP A 83 3.79 7.69 2.33
CA ASP A 83 5.10 8.34 2.31
C ASP A 83 6.14 7.46 1.64
N LEU A 84 6.07 6.16 1.92
CA LEU A 84 7.00 5.22 1.32
C LEU A 84 6.83 5.19 -0.19
N GLU A 85 5.60 5.15 -0.65
CA GLU A 85 5.33 5.18 -2.08
C GLU A 85 5.86 6.44 -2.73
N ARG A 86 5.66 7.58 -2.07
CA ARG A 86 6.12 8.84 -2.60
C ARG A 86 7.63 8.89 -2.71
N VAL A 87 8.33 8.38 -1.71
CA VAL A 87 9.78 8.36 -1.73
C VAL A 87 10.28 7.46 -2.84
N LEU A 88 9.70 6.27 -2.97
CA LEU A 88 10.10 5.37 -4.03
C LEU A 88 9.86 5.98 -5.41
N GLU A 89 8.74 6.68 -5.56
CA GLU A 89 8.44 7.32 -6.82
C GLU A 89 9.46 8.40 -7.16
N SER A 90 9.93 9.11 -6.16
CA SER A 90 10.89 10.19 -6.37
C SER A 90 12.26 9.67 -6.83
N PHE A 91 12.54 8.41 -6.56
CA PHE A 91 13.80 7.81 -6.98
C PHE A 91 13.65 6.90 -8.19
N TYR A 92 12.47 6.89 -8.78
CA TYR A 92 12.23 6.03 -9.92
C TYR A 92 12.96 6.58 -11.15
N HIS A 93 13.67 5.70 -11.83
CA HIS A 93 14.41 6.06 -13.03
C HIS A 93 13.87 5.23 -14.18
N PRO A 94 12.99 5.78 -14.99
CA PRO A 94 12.43 5.00 -16.09
C PRO A 94 13.49 4.67 -17.13
N ALA A 95 13.35 3.49 -17.71
CA ALA A 95 14.22 3.10 -18.79
C ALA A 95 13.84 3.87 -20.07
N HIS A 96 14.82 4.18 -20.87
CA HIS A 96 14.60 4.91 -22.12
C HIS A 96 15.00 4.09 -23.32
#